data_932060dbcbe291c0549615843b22427e
#
_entry.id   932060dbcbe291c0549615843b22427e
#
_cell.length_a   1.000
_cell.length_b   1.000
_cell.length_c   1.000
_cell.angle_alpha   90.00
_cell.angle_beta   90.00
_cell.angle_gamma   90.00
#
_symmetry.space_group_name_H-M   'P 1'
#
loop_
_entity.id
_entity.type
_entity.pdbx_description
1 polymer ?
#
loop_
_entity_poly.entity_id
_entity_poly.type
_entity_poly.pdbx_seq_one_letter_code
_entity_poly.pdbx_strand_id
1 'polypeptide(L)'
;MLFCNRCRAGNTSLKILQLVDQLEYNTERERLIIPEYGRHIQKMINQAIEIEDRDERNKVARSIIAVMGNMQPHLRDVSDFQHKLWDQLFIMGDFKLDVDSPFEKPSKEKLQERPEPLEYPQNHPKYRFYGNNIKRMI
;
A
#
# COMPACT_ATOMS: atom_id res chain seq x y z
N MET A 1 64.37 10.93 0.54
CA MET A 1 63.26 11.89 0.72
C MET A 1 61.95 11.13 0.62
N LEU A 2 61.38 10.87 1.79
CA LEU A 2 60.14 10.11 1.92
C LEU A 2 58.98 11.11 1.93
N PHE A 3 58.14 11.13 0.91
CA PHE A 3 56.90 11.89 0.93
C PHE A 3 55.79 11.03 1.56
N CYS A 4 55.45 11.44 2.74
CA CYS A 4 54.34 10.89 3.51
C CYS A 4 53.01 11.29 2.88
N ASN A 5 52.30 10.33 2.26
CA ASN A 5 50.91 10.47 1.83
C ASN A 5 49.98 10.35 3.05
N ARG A 6 49.87 11.40 3.83
CA ARG A 6 48.92 11.55 4.90
C ARG A 6 47.79 12.49 4.42
N CYS A 7 46.55 12.10 4.69
CA CYS A 7 45.34 12.91 4.63
C CYS A 7 44.48 12.80 3.36
N ARG A 8 43.79 11.68 3.22
CA ARG A 8 42.48 11.67 2.53
C ARG A 8 41.37 11.03 3.38
N ALA A 9 41.50 11.09 4.70
CA ALA A 9 40.48 10.52 5.61
C ALA A 9 39.34 11.50 6.00
N GLY A 10 39.49 12.80 5.68
CA GLY A 10 38.54 13.82 6.12
C GLY A 10 37.22 13.92 5.37
N ASN A 11 37.20 13.43 4.13
CA ASN A 11 36.02 13.62 3.24
C ASN A 11 34.97 12.54 3.35
N THR A 12 35.34 11.36 3.81
CA THR A 12 34.40 10.21 3.93
C THR A 12 33.54 10.34 5.18
N SER A 13 34.12 10.81 6.29
CA SER A 13 33.41 10.99 7.56
C SER A 13 32.35 12.10 7.47
N LEU A 14 32.65 13.21 6.79
CA LEU A 14 31.72 14.31 6.54
C LEU A 14 30.56 13.86 5.61
N LYS A 15 30.85 13.07 4.58
CA LYS A 15 29.81 12.53 3.70
C LYS A 15 28.89 11.54 4.42
N ILE A 16 29.41 10.74 5.34
CA ILE A 16 28.60 9.81 6.15
C ILE A 16 27.71 10.60 7.11
N LEU A 17 28.21 11.65 7.76
CA LEU A 17 27.42 12.51 8.62
C LEU A 17 26.28 13.21 7.86
N GLN A 18 26.54 13.74 6.66
CA GLN A 18 25.52 14.35 5.81
C GLN A 18 24.47 13.33 5.31
N LEU A 19 24.86 12.07 5.11
CA LEU A 19 23.94 11.00 4.75
C LEU A 19 23.03 10.60 5.92
N VAL A 20 23.53 10.66 7.14
CA VAL A 20 22.75 10.37 8.35
C VAL A 20 21.71 11.46 8.62
N ASP A 21 22.04 12.72 8.38
CA ASP A 21 21.10 13.85 8.53
C ASP A 21 19.95 13.82 7.49
N GLN A 22 20.12 13.08 6.39
CA GLN A 22 19.08 12.88 5.38
C GLN A 22 18.21 11.66 5.63
N LEU A 23 18.47 10.88 6.68
CA LEU A 23 17.65 9.73 7.05
C LEU A 23 16.38 10.19 7.76
N GLU A 24 15.30 10.21 7.01
CA GLU A 24 13.97 10.44 7.57
C GLU A 24 13.53 9.25 8.43
N TYR A 25 13.20 9.51 9.69
CA TYR A 25 12.62 8.50 10.55
C TYR A 25 11.18 8.20 10.13
N ASN A 26 10.75 6.94 10.32
CA ASN A 26 9.42 6.51 9.92
C ASN A 26 8.29 7.25 10.67
N THR A 27 8.58 7.77 11.86
CA THR A 27 7.67 8.57 12.68
C THR A 27 7.38 9.96 12.10
N GLU A 28 8.30 10.51 11.31
CA GLU A 28 8.19 11.84 10.68
C GLU A 28 7.53 11.79 9.31
N ARG A 29 7.41 10.58 8.74
CA ARG A 29 6.82 10.37 7.42
C ARG A 29 5.31 10.32 7.49
N GLU A 30 4.67 10.69 6.39
CA GLU A 30 3.23 10.56 6.21
C GLU A 30 2.76 9.13 6.46
N ARG A 31 1.56 9.01 7.03
CA ARG A 31 0.93 7.72 7.28
C ARG A 31 0.62 7.02 5.96
N LEU A 32 0.93 5.73 5.87
CA LEU A 32 0.55 4.90 4.74
C LEU A 32 -0.96 4.68 4.73
N ILE A 33 -1.58 4.86 3.57
CA ILE A 33 -3.01 4.61 3.37
C ILE A 33 -3.24 3.09 3.38
N ILE A 34 -2.48 2.35 2.56
CA ILE A 34 -2.48 0.88 2.54
C ILE A 34 -1.07 0.39 2.86
N PRO A 35 -0.81 -0.11 4.09
CA PRO A 35 0.52 -0.54 4.49
C PRO A 35 1.08 -1.73 3.70
N GLU A 36 0.21 -2.58 3.15
CA GLU A 36 0.56 -3.81 2.42
C GLU A 36 1.48 -3.54 1.21
N TYR A 37 1.28 -2.44 0.51
CA TYR A 37 2.07 -2.07 -0.67
C TYR A 37 3.33 -1.28 -0.34
N GLY A 38 3.40 -0.73 0.86
CA GLY A 38 4.55 0.04 1.33
C GLY A 38 4.67 1.43 0.69
N ARG A 39 5.71 2.15 1.11
CA ARG A 39 5.93 3.56 0.73
C ARG A 39 6.30 3.74 -0.72
N HIS A 40 6.86 2.72 -1.35
CA HIS A 40 7.32 2.83 -2.73
C HIS A 40 6.14 3.03 -3.68
N ILE A 41 5.11 2.22 -3.54
CA ILE A 41 3.88 2.33 -4.34
C ILE A 41 3.18 3.66 -4.04
N GLN A 42 3.10 4.08 -2.77
CA GLN A 42 2.52 5.37 -2.41
C GLN A 42 3.24 6.54 -3.11
N LYS A 43 4.58 6.52 -3.14
CA LYS A 43 5.35 7.54 -3.86
C LYS A 43 5.10 7.52 -5.37
N MET A 44 5.00 6.34 -5.98
CA MET A 44 4.69 6.21 -7.41
C MET A 44 3.30 6.79 -7.73
N ILE A 45 2.32 6.57 -6.87
CA ILE A 45 0.96 7.12 -7.04
C ILE A 45 0.98 8.64 -6.90
N ASN A 46 1.69 9.18 -5.90
CA ASN A 46 1.82 10.62 -5.73
C ASN A 46 2.47 11.27 -6.97
N GLN A 47 3.52 10.65 -7.51
CA GLN A 47 4.13 11.10 -8.78
C GLN A 47 3.16 11.01 -9.96
N ALA A 48 2.32 9.97 -10.01
CA ALA A 48 1.32 9.85 -11.07
C ALA A 48 0.24 10.95 -11.02
N ILE A 49 -0.08 11.46 -9.82
CA ILE A 49 -1.02 12.57 -9.65
C ILE A 49 -0.42 13.89 -10.18
N GLU A 50 0.90 14.08 -10.09
CA GLU A 50 1.59 15.27 -10.55
C GLU A 50 1.70 15.36 -12.10
N ILE A 51 1.50 14.25 -12.80
CA ILE A 51 1.57 14.22 -14.27
C ILE A 51 0.35 14.92 -14.86
N GLU A 52 0.56 15.94 -15.66
CA GLU A 52 -0.51 16.70 -16.32
C GLU A 52 -1.09 15.95 -17.52
N ASP A 53 -0.23 15.26 -18.28
CA ASP A 53 -0.65 14.52 -19.47
C ASP A 53 -1.44 13.25 -19.09
N ARG A 54 -2.67 13.17 -19.62
CA ARG A 54 -3.59 12.06 -19.35
C ARG A 54 -3.07 10.72 -19.89
N ASP A 55 -2.48 10.69 -21.05
CA ASP A 55 -1.99 9.47 -21.68
C ASP A 55 -0.78 8.90 -20.94
N GLU A 56 0.12 9.77 -20.50
CA GLU A 56 1.25 9.36 -19.67
C GLU A 56 0.79 8.86 -18.30
N ARG A 57 -0.15 9.57 -17.68
CA ARG A 57 -0.75 9.17 -16.40
C ARG A 57 -1.39 7.80 -16.49
N ASN A 58 -2.13 7.51 -17.57
CA ASN A 58 -2.73 6.20 -17.83
C ASN A 58 -1.69 5.09 -17.97
N LYS A 59 -0.57 5.36 -18.66
CA LYS A 59 0.54 4.39 -18.79
C LYS A 59 1.18 4.11 -17.44
N VAL A 60 1.44 5.15 -16.66
CA VAL A 60 2.03 5.03 -15.31
C VAL A 60 1.09 4.26 -14.38
N ALA A 61 -0.22 4.56 -14.39
CA ALA A 61 -1.20 3.85 -13.58
C ALA A 61 -1.25 2.35 -13.90
N ARG A 62 -1.24 1.98 -15.19
CA ARG A 62 -1.17 0.55 -15.59
C ARG A 62 0.12 -0.11 -15.14
N SER A 63 1.24 0.60 -15.17
CA SER A 63 2.53 0.11 -14.67
C SER A 63 2.49 -0.12 -13.16
N ILE A 64 1.88 0.79 -12.40
CA ILE A 64 1.69 0.65 -10.95
C ILE A 64 0.85 -0.59 -10.65
N ILE A 65 -0.26 -0.79 -11.34
CA ILE A 65 -1.13 -1.97 -11.16
C ILE A 65 -0.37 -3.27 -11.48
N ALA A 66 0.45 -3.28 -12.53
CA ALA A 66 1.28 -4.43 -12.85
C ALA A 66 2.27 -4.76 -11.73
N VAL A 67 2.89 -3.75 -11.12
CA VAL A 67 3.79 -3.92 -9.97
C VAL A 67 3.02 -4.44 -8.76
N MET A 68 1.85 -3.87 -8.44
CA MET A 68 0.99 -4.33 -7.35
C MET A 68 0.56 -5.79 -7.55
N GLY A 69 0.19 -6.18 -8.78
CA GLY A 69 -0.16 -7.56 -9.13
C GLY A 69 1.01 -8.53 -8.98
N ASN A 70 2.24 -8.11 -9.29
CA ASN A 70 3.43 -8.93 -9.14
C ASN A 70 3.79 -9.22 -7.68
N MET A 71 3.34 -8.40 -6.74
CA MET A 71 3.55 -8.66 -5.31
C MET A 71 2.77 -9.88 -4.82
N GLN A 72 1.66 -10.22 -5.48
CA GLN A 72 0.83 -11.39 -5.18
C GLN A 72 0.58 -12.23 -6.44
N PRO A 73 1.58 -12.93 -6.96
CA PRO A 73 1.52 -13.58 -8.28
C PRO A 73 0.45 -14.67 -8.38
N HIS A 74 0.10 -15.33 -7.26
CA HIS A 74 -0.92 -16.37 -7.21
C HIS A 74 -2.36 -15.84 -7.38
N LEU A 75 -2.58 -14.55 -7.20
CA LEU A 75 -3.89 -13.90 -7.37
C LEU A 75 -4.00 -13.13 -8.70
N ARG A 76 -2.90 -12.96 -9.42
CA ARG A 76 -2.84 -12.12 -10.62
C ARG A 76 -3.83 -12.52 -11.70
N ASP A 77 -4.09 -13.81 -11.85
CA ASP A 77 -4.94 -14.35 -12.91
C ASP A 77 -6.44 -14.40 -12.53
N VAL A 78 -6.78 -13.96 -11.32
CA VAL A 78 -8.16 -13.86 -10.85
C VAL A 78 -8.76 -12.52 -11.27
N SER A 79 -9.91 -12.53 -11.95
CA SER A 79 -10.59 -11.32 -12.46
C SER A 79 -10.95 -10.34 -11.33
N ASP A 80 -11.47 -10.86 -10.23
CA ASP A 80 -11.87 -10.06 -9.08
C ASP A 80 -10.69 -9.37 -8.40
N PHE A 81 -9.51 -9.99 -8.48
CA PHE A 81 -8.29 -9.38 -7.95
C PHE A 81 -7.86 -8.14 -8.74
N GLN A 82 -8.02 -8.15 -10.06
CA GLN A 82 -7.73 -6.98 -10.89
C GLN A 82 -8.67 -5.81 -10.55
N HIS A 83 -9.95 -6.08 -10.34
CA HIS A 83 -10.89 -5.06 -9.89
C HIS A 83 -10.45 -4.44 -8.56
N LYS A 84 -10.08 -5.28 -7.59
CA LYS A 84 -9.57 -4.85 -6.29
C LYS A 84 -8.31 -3.98 -6.41
N LEU A 85 -7.38 -4.29 -7.32
CA LEU A 85 -6.17 -3.49 -7.52
C LEU A 85 -6.50 -2.07 -8.00
N TRP A 86 -7.46 -1.93 -8.91
CA TRP A 86 -7.92 -0.63 -9.38
C TRP A 86 -8.59 0.17 -8.27
N ASP A 87 -9.45 -0.46 -7.47
CA ASP A 87 -10.09 0.19 -6.33
C ASP A 87 -9.05 0.70 -5.32
N GLN A 88 -8.05 -0.12 -5.02
CA GLN A 88 -6.97 0.25 -4.11
C GLN A 88 -6.10 1.40 -4.66
N LEU A 89 -5.87 1.43 -5.98
CA LEU A 89 -5.19 2.55 -6.63
C LEU A 89 -5.93 3.86 -6.40
N PHE A 90 -7.26 3.87 -6.60
CA PHE A 90 -8.08 5.07 -6.37
C PHE A 90 -8.11 5.48 -4.90
N ILE A 91 -8.21 4.53 -3.97
CA ILE A 91 -8.17 4.77 -2.53
C ILE A 91 -6.83 5.41 -2.13
N MET A 92 -5.72 4.84 -2.61
CA MET A 92 -4.38 5.36 -2.31
C MET A 92 -4.12 6.73 -2.92
N GLY A 93 -4.73 7.04 -4.07
CA GLY A 93 -4.69 8.35 -4.71
C GLY A 93 -5.68 9.37 -4.14
N ASP A 94 -6.40 9.05 -3.04
CA ASP A 94 -7.47 9.88 -2.45
C ASP A 94 -8.50 10.34 -3.49
N PHE A 95 -8.79 9.51 -4.50
CA PHE A 95 -9.72 9.78 -5.61
C PHE A 95 -9.36 11.00 -6.46
N LYS A 96 -8.16 11.57 -6.29
CA LYS A 96 -7.66 12.69 -7.09
C LYS A 96 -7.14 12.24 -8.45
N LEU A 97 -6.85 10.95 -8.58
CA LEU A 97 -6.28 10.37 -9.79
C LEU A 97 -7.36 10.26 -10.88
N ASP A 98 -7.21 11.04 -11.96
CA ASP A 98 -8.07 10.93 -13.14
C ASP A 98 -7.40 10.02 -14.18
N VAL A 99 -7.82 8.75 -14.18
CA VAL A 99 -7.29 7.69 -15.05
C VAL A 99 -8.43 6.88 -15.61
N ASP A 100 -8.26 6.39 -16.83
CA ASP A 100 -9.22 5.50 -17.49
C ASP A 100 -9.05 4.07 -16.93
N SER A 101 -9.97 3.68 -16.05
CA SER A 101 -10.02 2.33 -15.51
C SER A 101 -11.01 1.47 -16.31
N PRO A 102 -10.74 0.17 -16.48
CA PRO A 102 -11.69 -0.76 -17.07
C PRO A 102 -12.89 -1.05 -16.14
N PHE A 103 -12.80 -0.66 -14.88
CA PHE A 103 -13.81 -0.89 -13.85
C PHE A 103 -14.40 0.42 -13.35
N GLU A 104 -15.61 0.34 -12.78
CA GLU A 104 -16.28 1.49 -12.18
C GLU A 104 -15.48 2.02 -10.97
N LYS A 105 -15.34 3.34 -10.89
CA LYS A 105 -14.64 3.97 -9.75
C LYS A 105 -15.47 3.81 -8.46
N PRO A 106 -14.86 3.34 -7.36
CA PRO A 106 -15.55 3.25 -6.08
C PRO A 106 -15.93 4.64 -5.57
N SER A 107 -17.11 4.78 -4.95
CA SER A 107 -17.51 6.03 -4.32
C SER A 107 -16.97 6.10 -2.89
N LYS A 108 -16.56 7.30 -2.45
CA LYS A 108 -16.10 7.53 -1.06
C LYS A 108 -17.18 7.16 -0.03
N GLU A 109 -18.43 7.38 -0.36
CA GLU A 109 -19.58 7.12 0.50
C GLU A 109 -19.70 5.61 0.82
N LYS A 110 -19.62 4.75 -0.21
CA LYS A 110 -19.64 3.30 -0.03
C LYS A 110 -18.51 2.76 0.86
N LEU A 111 -17.34 3.42 0.82
CA LEU A 111 -16.20 3.02 1.64
C LEU A 111 -16.32 3.46 3.11
N GLN A 112 -17.09 4.51 3.37
CA GLN A 112 -17.34 5.02 4.72
C GLN A 112 -18.55 4.36 5.38
N GLU A 113 -19.41 3.72 4.60
CA GLU A 113 -20.57 3.00 5.09
C GLU A 113 -20.12 1.80 5.93
N ARG A 114 -20.57 1.79 7.18
CA ARG A 114 -20.27 0.69 8.06
C ARG A 114 -21.16 -0.51 7.66
N PRO A 115 -20.56 -1.67 7.32
CA PRO A 115 -21.34 -2.85 6.98
C PRO A 115 -22.22 -3.26 8.14
N GLU A 116 -23.43 -3.73 7.83
CA GLU A 116 -24.32 -4.28 8.84
C GLU A 116 -23.64 -5.42 9.60
N PRO A 117 -23.79 -5.46 10.93
CA PRO A 117 -23.23 -6.55 11.70
C PRO A 117 -23.88 -7.87 11.28
N LEU A 118 -23.05 -8.84 10.93
CA LEU A 118 -23.53 -10.18 10.64
C LEU A 118 -24.22 -10.75 11.87
N GLU A 119 -25.47 -11.20 11.70
CA GLU A 119 -26.15 -11.97 12.73
C GLU A 119 -25.40 -13.29 12.97
N TYR A 120 -24.96 -13.48 14.18
CA TYR A 120 -24.40 -14.77 14.55
C TYR A 120 -25.53 -15.81 14.55
N PRO A 121 -25.38 -16.96 13.90
CA PRO A 121 -26.36 -18.03 14.03
C PRO A 121 -26.53 -18.32 15.51
N GLN A 122 -27.81 -18.43 15.98
CA GLN A 122 -28.19 -18.57 17.38
C GLN A 122 -27.58 -19.79 18.11
N ASN A 123 -26.43 -20.21 17.64
CA ASN A 123 -25.68 -21.38 18.05
C ASN A 123 -24.63 -21.06 19.09
N HIS A 124 -24.83 -19.98 19.88
CA HIS A 124 -23.91 -19.68 20.97
C HIS A 124 -24.03 -20.76 22.06
N PRO A 125 -22.92 -21.44 22.39
CA PRO A 125 -22.95 -22.34 23.53
C PRO A 125 -23.19 -21.53 24.80
N LYS A 126 -24.14 -21.98 25.63
CA LYS A 126 -24.46 -21.36 26.92
C LYS A 126 -23.19 -21.17 27.78
N TYR A 127 -22.25 -22.07 27.64
CA TYR A 127 -20.93 -22.02 28.27
C TYR A 127 -19.85 -22.03 27.19
N ARG A 128 -19.14 -20.92 27.05
CA ARG A 128 -18.07 -20.74 26.04
C ARG A 128 -16.92 -21.74 26.17
N PHE A 129 -16.70 -22.29 27.37
CA PHE A 129 -15.61 -23.22 27.66
C PHE A 129 -15.73 -24.56 26.94
N TYR A 130 -16.94 -25.00 26.65
CA TYR A 130 -17.19 -26.31 26.08
C TYR A 130 -17.25 -26.36 24.55
N GLY A 131 -17.39 -25.21 23.92
CA GLY A 131 -17.50 -25.12 22.46
C GLY A 131 -18.80 -25.72 21.89
N ASN A 132 -18.95 -25.57 20.58
CA ASN A 132 -20.17 -26.02 19.88
C ASN A 132 -20.28 -27.56 19.76
N ASN A 133 -19.19 -28.29 19.83
CA ASN A 133 -19.21 -29.75 19.70
C ASN A 133 -19.96 -30.41 20.84
N ILE A 134 -19.72 -29.96 22.07
CA ILE A 134 -20.43 -30.51 23.25
C ILE A 134 -21.91 -30.16 23.22
N LYS A 135 -22.28 -28.95 22.75
CA LYS A 135 -23.68 -28.58 22.57
C LYS A 135 -24.42 -29.49 21.57
N ARG A 136 -23.72 -30.05 20.58
CA ARG A 136 -24.31 -31.01 19.61
C ARG A 136 -24.43 -32.41 20.17
N MET A 137 -23.69 -32.74 21.20
CA MET A 137 -23.69 -34.07 21.83
C MET A 137 -24.73 -34.21 22.93
N ILE A 138 -25.27 -33.09 23.44
CA ILE A 138 -26.36 -33.01 24.42
C ILE A 138 -27.68 -32.70 23.73
#